data_58ddee0db3a88c691d74b8b9732c3b8b
#
_entry.id   58ddee0db3a88c691d74b8b9732c3b8b
#
_cell.length_a   1.000
_cell.length_b   1.000
_cell.length_c   1.000
_cell.angle_alpha   90.00
_cell.angle_beta   90.00
_cell.angle_gamma   90.00
#
_symmetry.space_group_name_H-M   'P 1'
#
loop_
_entity.id
_entity.type
_entity.pdbx_description
1 polymer ?
#
loop_
_entity_poly.entity_id
_entity_poly.type
_entity_poly.pdbx_seq_one_letter_code
_entity_poly.pdbx_strand_id
1 'polypeptide(L)'
;MNIIDLIILLTGAIMAYRWYKVGLARNLFAVGGLLIGIIIGLVIAPSIMAWFIDPIGKYAAVVLCVCICTFALGSLGELIGNKLNIRLSSKTSQKINAYAGSFGSIVFLLIFVWLSAAIIISSPFSRFNNLIQNSAIVQLLNSRLPPTPPIIERIDGLVKPLDFPQVFAGIPQKLADPVGPAGSEVVRLAVLNAGQSVVKIESRGCGNNISSGSGFIVGDGLVMTNSHVVAGSDANRVIDTSGSYPSEVIYYDPSVDIAILKTPKLKAKALGISSQKYSRGQEAVVMGFPSGGKFVAEPAGVTNTLVARGFDIYNKEQVDRLVYEFVGKVVQGNSGGPLVLSDGTVIGMVFASSQNNEGYGYALTGEEISQALRTAGNSRVDTQACYQ
;
A
#
# COMPACT_ATOMS: atom_id res chain seq x y z
N MET A 1 15.84 -17.52 9.04
CA MET A 1 16.28 -17.79 7.66
C MET A 1 15.38 -18.86 7.07
N ASN A 2 14.88 -18.64 5.88
CA ASN A 2 14.02 -19.58 5.17
C ASN A 2 14.67 -20.05 3.85
N ILE A 3 13.94 -20.83 3.04
CA ILE A 3 14.46 -21.37 1.77
C ILE A 3 14.92 -20.28 0.80
N ILE A 4 14.27 -19.11 0.82
CA ILE A 4 14.63 -17.95 -0.03
C ILE A 4 15.99 -17.40 0.38
N ASP A 5 16.27 -17.25 1.70
CA ASP A 5 17.57 -16.82 2.19
C ASP A 5 18.68 -17.76 1.71
N LEU A 6 18.43 -19.08 1.74
CA LEU A 6 19.39 -20.07 1.26
C LEU A 6 19.65 -19.92 -0.24
N ILE A 7 18.61 -19.74 -1.04
CA ILE A 7 18.71 -19.52 -2.50
C ILE A 7 19.53 -18.25 -2.78
N ILE A 8 19.25 -17.14 -2.06
CA ILE A 8 20.00 -15.87 -2.22
C ILE A 8 21.47 -16.06 -1.90
N LEU A 9 21.80 -16.75 -0.78
CA LEU A 9 23.18 -16.99 -0.38
C LEU A 9 23.93 -17.87 -1.37
N LEU A 10 23.32 -18.95 -1.84
CA LEU A 10 23.93 -19.85 -2.85
C LEU A 10 24.14 -19.11 -4.18
N THR A 11 23.15 -18.39 -4.65
CA THR A 11 23.25 -17.57 -5.87
C THR A 11 24.35 -16.51 -5.71
N GLY A 12 24.42 -15.85 -4.55
CA GLY A 12 25.46 -14.87 -4.23
C GLY A 12 26.85 -15.47 -4.27
N ALA A 13 27.06 -16.66 -3.68
CA ALA A 13 28.36 -17.34 -3.70
C ALA A 13 28.77 -17.72 -5.15
N ILE A 14 27.84 -18.25 -5.95
CA ILE A 14 28.11 -18.60 -7.35
C ILE A 14 28.45 -17.35 -8.17
N MET A 15 27.66 -16.28 -8.02
CA MET A 15 27.90 -15.02 -8.73
C MET A 15 29.23 -14.39 -8.30
N ALA A 16 29.53 -14.32 -7.01
CA ALA A 16 30.78 -13.79 -6.50
C ALA A 16 32.01 -14.52 -7.08
N TYR A 17 31.96 -15.87 -7.13
CA TYR A 17 33.01 -16.66 -7.73
C TYR A 17 33.16 -16.42 -9.24
N ARG A 18 32.05 -16.38 -9.99
CA ARG A 18 32.09 -16.09 -11.43
C ARG A 18 32.63 -14.70 -11.70
N TRP A 19 32.20 -13.69 -10.95
CA TRP A 19 32.61 -12.31 -11.16
C TRP A 19 34.03 -12.05 -10.69
N TYR A 20 34.54 -12.79 -9.71
CA TYR A 20 35.96 -12.82 -9.36
C TYR A 20 36.82 -13.23 -10.55
N LYS A 21 36.41 -14.26 -11.31
CA LYS A 21 37.14 -14.70 -12.51
C LYS A 21 37.05 -13.75 -13.69
N VAL A 22 35.94 -13.06 -13.81
CA VAL A 22 35.63 -12.18 -14.95
C VAL A 22 36.11 -10.75 -14.75
N GLY A 23 36.09 -10.26 -13.52
CA GLY A 23 36.49 -8.90 -13.12
C GLY A 23 35.34 -7.89 -13.18
N LEU A 24 35.53 -6.75 -12.45
CA LEU A 24 34.55 -5.68 -12.36
C LEU A 24 34.30 -4.98 -13.70
N ALA A 25 35.37 -4.65 -14.43
CA ALA A 25 35.26 -3.85 -15.64
C ALA A 25 34.29 -4.45 -16.66
N ARG A 26 34.34 -5.77 -16.88
CA ARG A 26 33.37 -6.45 -17.75
C ARG A 26 31.96 -6.47 -17.14
N ASN A 27 31.86 -6.77 -15.86
CA ASN A 27 30.58 -6.92 -15.20
C ASN A 27 29.86 -5.57 -14.99
N LEU A 28 30.62 -4.45 -14.83
CA LEU A 28 30.05 -3.11 -14.69
C LEU A 28 29.17 -2.75 -15.90
N PHE A 29 29.66 -3.03 -17.10
CA PHE A 29 28.87 -2.80 -18.33
C PHE A 29 27.72 -3.79 -18.47
N ALA A 30 27.91 -5.03 -18.06
CA ALA A 30 26.82 -6.02 -18.01
C ALA A 30 25.72 -5.57 -17.03
N VAL A 31 26.09 -5.17 -15.80
CA VAL A 31 25.17 -4.66 -14.79
C VAL A 31 24.50 -3.37 -15.24
N GLY A 32 25.26 -2.42 -15.80
CA GLY A 32 24.71 -1.20 -16.39
C GLY A 32 23.66 -1.52 -17.45
N GLY A 33 23.96 -2.46 -18.33
CA GLY A 33 23.02 -2.95 -19.33
C GLY A 33 21.76 -3.59 -18.70
N LEU A 34 21.93 -4.41 -17.66
CA LEU A 34 20.80 -5.02 -16.91
C LEU A 34 19.91 -3.95 -16.26
N LEU A 35 20.49 -2.95 -15.60
CA LEU A 35 19.73 -1.87 -14.95
C LEU A 35 18.99 -1.01 -15.99
N ILE A 36 19.65 -0.64 -17.07
CA ILE A 36 19.01 0.08 -18.18
C ILE A 36 17.90 -0.77 -18.80
N GLY A 37 18.11 -2.10 -18.92
CA GLY A 37 17.12 -3.03 -19.42
C GLY A 37 15.87 -3.09 -18.54
N ILE A 38 16.03 -3.11 -17.21
CA ILE A 38 14.93 -3.04 -16.27
C ILE A 38 14.15 -1.74 -16.46
N ILE A 39 14.85 -0.59 -16.49
CA ILE A 39 14.20 0.73 -16.62
C ILE A 39 13.42 0.80 -17.94
N ILE A 40 14.06 0.43 -19.06
CA ILE A 40 13.40 0.44 -20.38
C ILE A 40 12.23 -0.53 -20.41
N GLY A 41 12.39 -1.73 -19.86
CA GLY A 41 11.31 -2.70 -19.77
C GLY A 41 10.10 -2.16 -18.98
N LEU A 42 10.34 -1.48 -17.87
CA LEU A 42 9.29 -0.86 -17.06
C LEU A 42 8.62 0.32 -17.76
N VAL A 43 9.37 1.11 -18.53
CA VAL A 43 8.82 2.24 -19.32
C VAL A 43 7.95 1.75 -20.49
N ILE A 44 8.34 0.64 -21.13
CA ILE A 44 7.60 0.07 -22.27
C ILE A 44 6.42 -0.79 -21.80
N ALA A 45 6.49 -1.39 -20.60
CA ALA A 45 5.50 -2.31 -20.07
C ALA A 45 4.04 -1.79 -20.16
N PRO A 46 3.70 -0.54 -19.81
CA PRO A 46 2.33 -0.03 -19.91
C PRO A 46 1.75 -0.10 -21.32
N SER A 47 2.56 0.15 -22.35
CA SER A 47 2.13 0.07 -23.75
C SER A 47 1.82 -1.35 -24.20
N ILE A 48 2.56 -2.33 -23.68
CA ILE A 48 2.34 -3.76 -23.97
C ILE A 48 1.14 -4.28 -23.17
N MET A 49 0.97 -3.85 -21.92
CA MET A 49 -0.18 -4.24 -21.08
C MET A 49 -1.52 -3.86 -21.69
N ALA A 50 -1.58 -2.77 -22.44
CA ALA A 50 -2.81 -2.34 -23.13
C ALA A 50 -3.36 -3.37 -24.13
N TRP A 51 -2.56 -4.34 -24.56
CA TRP A 51 -2.98 -5.42 -25.48
C TRP A 51 -3.64 -6.60 -24.77
N PHE A 52 -3.59 -6.66 -23.43
CA PHE A 52 -4.14 -7.74 -22.63
C PHE A 52 -5.34 -7.26 -21.81
N ILE A 53 -6.39 -8.07 -21.74
CA ILE A 53 -7.62 -7.74 -20.99
C ILE A 53 -7.57 -8.33 -19.58
N ASP A 54 -7.07 -9.55 -19.45
CA ASP A 54 -7.02 -10.28 -18.17
C ASP A 54 -5.84 -9.85 -17.28
N PRO A 55 -6.00 -9.83 -15.95
CA PRO A 55 -4.94 -9.43 -15.02
C PRO A 55 -3.68 -10.31 -15.11
N ILE A 56 -3.84 -11.62 -15.27
CA ILE A 56 -2.71 -12.56 -15.33
C ILE A 56 -1.88 -12.31 -16.58
N GLY A 57 -2.52 -12.11 -17.74
CA GLY A 57 -1.87 -11.75 -18.98
C GLY A 57 -1.10 -10.44 -18.89
N LYS A 58 -1.65 -9.43 -18.23
CA LYS A 58 -0.98 -8.15 -17.97
C LYS A 58 0.31 -8.35 -17.15
N TYR A 59 0.25 -9.11 -16.03
CA TYR A 59 1.44 -9.40 -15.22
C TYR A 59 2.49 -10.18 -16.00
N ALA A 60 2.07 -11.22 -16.72
CA ALA A 60 2.96 -12.02 -17.54
C ALA A 60 3.66 -11.18 -18.62
N ALA A 61 2.94 -10.26 -19.27
CA ALA A 61 3.47 -9.35 -20.27
C ALA A 61 4.51 -8.39 -19.68
N VAL A 62 4.27 -7.81 -18.50
CA VAL A 62 5.25 -6.96 -17.80
C VAL A 62 6.51 -7.73 -17.47
N VAL A 63 6.37 -8.90 -16.83
CA VAL A 63 7.51 -9.73 -16.44
C VAL A 63 8.33 -10.14 -17.67
N LEU A 64 7.67 -10.59 -18.71
CA LEU A 64 8.33 -11.02 -19.94
C LEU A 64 9.04 -9.84 -20.63
N CYS A 65 8.41 -8.68 -20.74
CA CYS A 65 9.00 -7.47 -21.32
C CYS A 65 10.24 -7.04 -20.55
N VAL A 66 10.14 -6.94 -19.22
CA VAL A 66 11.28 -6.58 -18.36
C VAL A 66 12.40 -7.60 -18.47
N CYS A 67 12.09 -8.90 -18.47
CA CYS A 67 13.11 -9.95 -18.65
C CYS A 67 13.81 -9.83 -20.00
N ILE A 68 13.07 -9.71 -21.10
CA ILE A 68 13.67 -9.59 -22.44
C ILE A 68 14.59 -8.37 -22.54
N CYS A 69 14.12 -7.19 -22.11
CA CYS A 69 14.94 -5.96 -22.13
C CYS A 69 16.19 -6.11 -21.25
N THR A 70 16.04 -6.71 -20.06
CA THR A 70 17.14 -6.92 -19.12
C THR A 70 18.20 -7.86 -19.68
N PHE A 71 17.79 -8.99 -20.23
CA PHE A 71 18.75 -9.93 -20.82
C PHE A 71 19.41 -9.39 -22.09
N ALA A 72 18.65 -8.74 -22.97
CA ALA A 72 19.20 -8.17 -24.22
C ALA A 72 20.24 -7.10 -23.94
N LEU A 73 19.91 -6.12 -23.08
CA LEU A 73 20.83 -5.02 -22.75
C LEU A 73 21.97 -5.45 -21.84
N GLY A 74 21.74 -6.42 -20.94
CA GLY A 74 22.79 -7.03 -20.15
C GLY A 74 23.83 -7.74 -21.01
N SER A 75 23.39 -8.53 -22.00
CA SER A 75 24.28 -9.20 -22.98
C SER A 75 25.06 -8.20 -23.82
N LEU A 76 24.42 -7.13 -24.28
CA LEU A 76 25.09 -6.05 -25.01
C LEU A 76 26.15 -5.36 -24.15
N GLY A 77 25.82 -5.07 -22.89
CA GLY A 77 26.76 -4.52 -21.90
C GLY A 77 27.97 -5.45 -21.68
N GLU A 78 27.74 -6.76 -21.58
CA GLU A 78 28.81 -7.76 -21.46
C GLU A 78 29.75 -7.76 -22.68
N LEU A 79 29.21 -7.65 -23.88
CA LEU A 79 30.01 -7.56 -25.12
C LEU A 79 30.91 -6.29 -25.13
N ILE A 80 30.36 -5.15 -24.72
CA ILE A 80 31.11 -3.89 -24.62
C ILE A 80 32.20 -4.02 -23.52
N GLY A 81 31.83 -4.54 -22.34
CA GLY A 81 32.75 -4.72 -21.22
C GLY A 81 33.90 -5.66 -21.52
N ASN A 82 33.70 -6.70 -22.35
CA ASN A 82 34.77 -7.59 -22.82
C ASN A 82 35.83 -6.83 -23.61
N LYS A 83 35.45 -5.94 -24.54
CA LYS A 83 36.39 -5.15 -25.32
C LYS A 83 37.23 -4.22 -24.45
N LEU A 84 36.71 -3.73 -23.34
CA LEU A 84 37.40 -2.83 -22.41
C LEU A 84 38.29 -3.58 -21.42
N ASN A 85 37.91 -4.77 -20.96
CA ASN A 85 38.66 -5.58 -19.99
C ASN A 85 40.04 -6.03 -20.56
N ILE A 86 40.16 -6.22 -21.88
CA ILE A 86 41.41 -6.60 -22.58
C ILE A 86 42.52 -5.55 -22.39
N ARG A 87 42.20 -4.30 -22.02
CA ARG A 87 43.17 -3.21 -21.84
C ARG A 87 43.83 -3.16 -20.43
N LEU A 88 43.43 -3.99 -19.48
CA LEU A 88 44.04 -4.02 -18.14
C LEU A 88 45.32 -4.86 -18.14
N SER A 89 46.48 -4.22 -18.21
CA SER A 89 47.78 -4.90 -18.40
C SER A 89 48.55 -5.20 -17.08
N SER A 90 48.27 -4.51 -15.98
CA SER A 90 48.98 -4.68 -14.71
C SER A 90 48.38 -5.82 -13.85
N LYS A 91 49.25 -6.68 -13.27
CA LYS A 91 48.81 -7.75 -12.35
C LYS A 91 48.06 -7.21 -11.12
N THR A 92 48.41 -6.02 -10.63
CA THR A 92 47.73 -5.37 -9.50
C THR A 92 46.33 -4.90 -9.90
N SER A 93 46.19 -4.27 -11.06
CA SER A 93 44.87 -3.83 -11.56
C SER A 93 43.94 -5.00 -11.86
N GLN A 94 44.49 -6.15 -12.30
CA GLN A 94 43.71 -7.37 -12.50
C GLN A 94 43.16 -7.95 -11.18
N LYS A 95 44.00 -7.95 -10.10
CA LYS A 95 43.54 -8.40 -8.76
C LYS A 95 42.46 -7.48 -8.17
N ILE A 96 42.67 -6.16 -8.23
CA ILE A 96 41.66 -5.18 -7.78
C ILE A 96 40.37 -5.36 -8.56
N ASN A 97 40.44 -5.51 -9.88
CA ASN A 97 39.32 -5.74 -10.76
C ASN A 97 38.53 -7.03 -10.41
N ALA A 98 39.23 -8.12 -10.02
CA ALA A 98 38.63 -9.39 -9.61
C ALA A 98 37.87 -9.26 -8.27
N TYR A 99 38.49 -8.69 -7.22
CA TYR A 99 37.84 -8.51 -5.92
C TYR A 99 36.67 -7.52 -6.00
N ALA A 100 36.85 -6.40 -6.71
CA ALA A 100 35.78 -5.43 -6.94
C ALA A 100 34.62 -6.05 -7.72
N GLY A 101 34.90 -6.96 -8.68
CA GLY A 101 33.89 -7.73 -9.36
C GLY A 101 33.06 -8.60 -8.42
N SER A 102 33.74 -9.39 -7.56
CA SER A 102 33.06 -10.24 -6.57
C SER A 102 32.15 -9.42 -5.65
N PHE A 103 32.64 -8.31 -5.11
CA PHE A 103 31.83 -7.41 -4.27
C PHE A 103 30.66 -6.80 -5.04
N GLY A 104 30.89 -6.29 -6.24
CA GLY A 104 29.85 -5.69 -7.09
C GLY A 104 28.73 -6.67 -7.43
N SER A 105 29.04 -7.96 -7.58
CA SER A 105 28.02 -8.99 -7.84
C SER A 105 27.07 -9.18 -6.66
N ILE A 106 27.58 -9.11 -5.43
CA ILE A 106 26.76 -9.22 -4.22
C ILE A 106 25.83 -8.01 -4.12
N VAL A 107 26.35 -6.80 -4.31
CA VAL A 107 25.55 -5.57 -4.30
C VAL A 107 24.44 -5.63 -5.35
N PHE A 108 24.80 -6.04 -6.57
CA PHE A 108 23.80 -6.20 -7.65
C PHE A 108 22.73 -7.23 -7.29
N LEU A 109 23.11 -8.40 -6.78
CA LEU A 109 22.16 -9.43 -6.37
C LEU A 109 21.20 -8.91 -5.31
N LEU A 110 21.69 -8.19 -4.31
CA LEU A 110 20.85 -7.65 -3.23
C LEU A 110 19.85 -6.62 -3.76
N ILE A 111 20.27 -5.71 -4.65
CA ILE A 111 19.37 -4.75 -5.31
C ILE A 111 18.34 -5.50 -6.17
N PHE A 112 18.77 -6.49 -6.94
CA PHE A 112 17.86 -7.28 -7.76
C PHE A 112 16.82 -8.03 -6.93
N VAL A 113 17.24 -8.66 -5.83
CA VAL A 113 16.35 -9.35 -4.88
C VAL A 113 15.34 -8.37 -4.28
N TRP A 114 15.80 -7.19 -3.85
CA TRP A 114 14.93 -6.17 -3.27
C TRP A 114 13.85 -5.68 -4.26
N LEU A 115 14.24 -5.35 -5.50
CA LEU A 115 13.28 -4.92 -6.54
C LEU A 115 12.33 -6.06 -6.95
N SER A 116 12.87 -7.28 -7.11
CA SER A 116 12.04 -8.44 -7.48
C SER A 116 11.05 -8.81 -6.37
N ALA A 117 11.48 -8.73 -5.11
CA ALA A 117 10.61 -8.97 -3.97
C ALA A 117 9.44 -7.98 -3.94
N ALA A 118 9.70 -6.68 -4.20
CA ALA A 118 8.65 -5.67 -4.27
C ALA A 118 7.61 -6.01 -5.36
N ILE A 119 8.06 -6.37 -6.56
CA ILE A 119 7.15 -6.73 -7.68
C ILE A 119 6.34 -7.99 -7.36
N ILE A 120 6.97 -9.03 -6.78
CA ILE A 120 6.28 -10.29 -6.50
C ILE A 120 5.27 -10.12 -5.37
N ILE A 121 5.59 -9.35 -4.33
CA ILE A 121 4.69 -9.12 -3.20
C ILE A 121 3.45 -8.34 -3.63
N SER A 122 3.58 -7.41 -4.57
CA SER A 122 2.45 -6.68 -5.16
C SER A 122 1.61 -7.56 -6.11
N SER A 123 2.08 -8.76 -6.48
CA SER A 123 1.40 -9.64 -7.43
C SER A 123 0.29 -10.46 -6.76
N PRO A 124 -0.70 -11.00 -7.53
CA PRO A 124 -1.78 -11.84 -6.99
C PRO A 124 -1.32 -13.23 -6.51
N PHE A 125 -0.02 -13.55 -6.59
CA PHE A 125 0.52 -14.86 -6.22
C PHE A 125 0.78 -14.98 -4.71
N SER A 126 -0.28 -15.05 -3.91
CA SER A 126 -0.25 -15.04 -2.43
C SER A 126 0.65 -16.13 -1.79
N ARG A 127 0.81 -17.28 -2.44
CA ARG A 127 1.63 -18.40 -1.90
C ARG A 127 3.11 -18.03 -1.76
N PHE A 128 3.64 -17.19 -2.65
CA PHE A 128 5.05 -16.76 -2.60
C PHE A 128 5.25 -15.56 -1.65
N ASN A 129 4.23 -14.77 -1.42
CA ASN A 129 4.31 -13.56 -0.60
C ASN A 129 4.78 -13.87 0.83
N ASN A 130 4.19 -14.89 1.46
CA ASN A 130 4.57 -15.31 2.82
C ASN A 130 6.03 -15.77 2.92
N LEU A 131 6.54 -16.49 1.90
CA LEU A 131 7.93 -16.94 1.88
C LEU A 131 8.90 -15.77 1.73
N ILE A 132 8.59 -14.80 0.86
CA ILE A 132 9.42 -13.62 0.61
C ILE A 132 9.42 -12.69 1.83
N GLN A 133 8.25 -12.41 2.41
CA GLN A 133 8.12 -11.55 3.59
C GLN A 133 8.81 -12.14 4.83
N ASN A 134 8.89 -13.46 4.95
CA ASN A 134 9.60 -14.15 6.04
C ASN A 134 11.10 -14.35 5.77
N SER A 135 11.66 -13.87 4.67
CA SER A 135 13.10 -13.90 4.39
C SER A 135 13.83 -12.83 5.24
N ALA A 136 14.80 -13.25 6.01
CA ALA A 136 15.60 -12.35 6.85
C ALA A 136 16.40 -11.34 5.99
N ILE A 137 16.89 -11.77 4.83
CA ILE A 137 17.63 -10.90 3.89
C ILE A 137 16.69 -9.84 3.30
N VAL A 138 15.49 -10.24 2.86
CA VAL A 138 14.52 -9.28 2.31
C VAL A 138 14.07 -8.27 3.35
N GLN A 139 13.82 -8.70 4.60
CA GLN A 139 13.46 -7.81 5.70
C GLN A 139 14.61 -6.82 6.02
N LEU A 140 15.85 -7.29 6.03
CA LEU A 140 17.02 -6.43 6.24
C LEU A 140 17.14 -5.38 5.13
N LEU A 141 16.98 -5.78 3.88
CA LEU A 141 17.02 -4.86 2.73
C LEU A 141 15.91 -3.81 2.84
N ASN A 142 14.68 -4.23 3.14
CA ASN A 142 13.54 -3.33 3.28
C ASN A 142 13.71 -2.32 4.43
N SER A 143 14.39 -2.70 5.51
CA SER A 143 14.65 -1.81 6.66
C SER A 143 15.80 -0.80 6.42
N ARG A 144 16.66 -1.05 5.44
CA ARG A 144 17.89 -0.25 5.21
C ARG A 144 17.85 0.54 3.90
N LEU A 145 17.10 0.07 2.92
CA LEU A 145 16.95 0.75 1.63
C LEU A 145 15.75 1.71 1.65
N PRO A 146 15.81 2.76 0.81
CA PRO A 146 14.64 3.65 0.64
C PRO A 146 13.47 2.85 0.08
N PRO A 147 12.22 3.36 0.19
CA PRO A 147 11.06 2.72 -0.44
C PRO A 147 11.29 2.48 -1.93
N THR A 148 10.63 1.46 -2.47
CA THR A 148 10.73 1.14 -3.89
C THR A 148 10.28 2.32 -4.78
N PRO A 149 10.90 2.51 -5.95
CA PRO A 149 10.53 3.61 -6.83
C PRO A 149 9.04 3.62 -7.18
N PRO A 150 8.38 4.79 -7.24
CA PRO A 150 6.93 4.91 -7.52
C PRO A 150 6.47 4.28 -8.83
N ILE A 151 7.41 4.03 -9.76
CA ILE A 151 7.11 3.37 -11.05
C ILE A 151 6.62 1.92 -10.86
N ILE A 152 7.07 1.21 -9.82
CA ILE A 152 6.63 -0.16 -9.53
C ILE A 152 5.16 -0.14 -9.09
N GLU A 153 4.78 0.82 -8.26
CA GLU A 153 3.41 0.98 -7.77
C GLU A 153 2.44 1.44 -8.86
N ARG A 154 2.92 2.29 -9.79
CA ARG A 154 2.13 2.66 -10.98
C ARG A 154 1.82 1.45 -11.87
N ILE A 155 2.72 0.49 -11.96
CA ILE A 155 2.49 -0.76 -12.72
C ILE A 155 1.44 -1.61 -12.01
N ASP A 156 1.51 -1.71 -10.68
CA ASP A 156 0.52 -2.44 -9.89
C ASP A 156 -0.88 -1.83 -10.03
N GLY A 157 -1.00 -0.50 -9.94
CA GLY A 157 -2.24 0.24 -10.16
C GLY A 157 -2.84 0.09 -11.57
N LEU A 158 -2.01 -0.15 -12.59
CA LEU A 158 -2.50 -0.45 -13.95
C LEU A 158 -3.04 -1.87 -14.10
N VAL A 159 -2.60 -2.79 -13.25
CA VAL A 159 -2.99 -4.22 -13.32
C VAL A 159 -4.19 -4.52 -12.45
N LYS A 160 -4.28 -3.91 -11.28
CA LYS A 160 -5.42 -4.03 -10.36
C LYS A 160 -6.02 -2.64 -10.18
N PRO A 161 -7.36 -2.47 -10.35
CA PRO A 161 -8.04 -1.31 -9.78
C PRO A 161 -7.73 -1.31 -8.28
N LEU A 162 -7.16 -0.22 -7.77
CA LEU A 162 -6.90 -0.09 -6.35
C LEU A 162 -8.24 0.12 -5.64
N ASP A 163 -8.75 -0.93 -4.98
CA ASP A 163 -9.95 -0.81 -4.14
C ASP A 163 -9.66 0.03 -2.88
N PHE A 164 -8.38 0.13 -2.50
CA PHE A 164 -7.90 0.85 -1.32
C PHE A 164 -6.57 1.55 -1.61
N PRO A 165 -6.28 2.69 -0.93
CA PRO A 165 -4.95 3.31 -0.96
C PRO A 165 -3.86 2.34 -0.46
N GLN A 166 -2.66 2.49 -1.01
CA GLN A 166 -1.52 1.70 -0.56
C GLN A 166 -1.04 2.17 0.82
N VAL A 167 -1.08 1.25 1.79
CA VAL A 167 -0.65 1.52 3.17
C VAL A 167 0.85 1.68 3.27
N PHE A 168 1.60 0.90 2.49
CA PHE A 168 3.06 0.88 2.52
C PHE A 168 3.64 1.16 1.14
N ALA A 169 4.62 2.05 1.09
CA ALA A 169 5.47 2.25 -0.07
C ALA A 169 6.50 1.11 -0.14
N GLY A 170 6.39 0.24 -1.13
CA GLY A 170 7.26 -0.90 -1.33
C GLY A 170 6.81 -2.17 -0.60
N ILE A 171 7.76 -2.92 -0.01
CA ILE A 171 7.47 -4.19 0.64
C ILE A 171 6.72 -3.94 1.96
N PRO A 172 5.47 -4.41 2.14
CA PRO A 172 4.74 -4.27 3.39
C PRO A 172 5.50 -4.89 4.57
N GLN A 173 5.36 -4.31 5.74
CA GLN A 173 5.87 -4.91 6.97
C GLN A 173 5.20 -6.27 7.19
N LYS A 174 5.92 -7.19 7.87
CA LYS A 174 5.34 -8.47 8.27
C LYS A 174 4.14 -8.20 9.17
N LEU A 175 3.00 -8.78 8.83
CA LEU A 175 1.81 -8.72 9.66
C LEU A 175 2.11 -9.29 11.06
N ALA A 176 1.57 -8.66 12.09
CA ALA A 176 1.63 -9.20 13.43
C ALA A 176 0.83 -10.51 13.50
N ASP A 177 1.20 -11.40 14.42
CA ASP A 177 0.43 -12.63 14.61
C ASP A 177 -1.04 -12.28 14.92
N PRO A 178 -2.02 -13.08 14.47
CA PRO A 178 -3.42 -12.77 14.68
C PRO A 178 -3.79 -12.76 16.18
N VAL A 179 -4.76 -11.96 16.52
CA VAL A 179 -5.46 -11.98 17.82
C VAL A 179 -6.89 -12.45 17.61
N GLY A 180 -7.58 -12.84 18.66
CA GLY A 180 -9.00 -13.14 18.57
C GLY A 180 -9.78 -11.88 18.17
N PRO A 181 -10.76 -12.00 17.25
CA PRO A 181 -11.70 -10.90 16.98
C PRO A 181 -12.63 -10.69 18.18
N ALA A 182 -13.31 -9.54 18.19
CA ALA A 182 -14.28 -9.19 19.25
C ALA A 182 -15.38 -10.26 19.42
N GLY A 183 -15.75 -10.51 20.64
CA GLY A 183 -16.86 -11.39 20.97
C GLY A 183 -18.22 -10.83 20.53
N SER A 184 -19.22 -11.69 20.36
CA SER A 184 -20.57 -11.30 19.89
C SER A 184 -21.23 -10.24 20.77
N GLU A 185 -20.99 -10.24 22.05
CA GLU A 185 -21.53 -9.25 22.98
C GLU A 185 -20.89 -7.87 22.76
N VAL A 186 -19.58 -7.81 22.50
CA VAL A 186 -18.88 -6.58 22.16
C VAL A 186 -19.45 -5.98 20.88
N VAL A 187 -19.68 -6.82 19.84
CA VAL A 187 -20.30 -6.38 18.58
C VAL A 187 -21.71 -5.85 18.84
N ARG A 188 -22.54 -6.55 19.61
CA ARG A 188 -23.90 -6.14 19.93
C ARG A 188 -23.94 -4.78 20.64
N LEU A 189 -23.10 -4.59 21.65
CA LEU A 189 -23.01 -3.33 22.39
C LEU A 189 -22.50 -2.18 21.51
N ALA A 190 -21.47 -2.41 20.71
CA ALA A 190 -20.94 -1.43 19.77
C ALA A 190 -22.01 -0.96 18.77
N VAL A 191 -22.79 -1.89 18.21
CA VAL A 191 -23.89 -1.56 17.29
C VAL A 191 -24.98 -0.71 17.99
N LEU A 192 -25.35 -1.05 19.23
CA LEU A 192 -26.32 -0.28 20.01
C LEU A 192 -25.82 1.16 20.27
N ASN A 193 -24.55 1.33 20.57
CA ASN A 193 -23.97 2.61 20.98
C ASN A 193 -23.53 3.50 19.81
N ALA A 194 -23.15 2.92 18.67
CA ALA A 194 -22.57 3.65 17.54
C ALA A 194 -23.29 3.46 16.19
N GLY A 195 -24.03 2.37 16.01
CA GLY A 195 -24.56 1.98 14.68
C GLY A 195 -25.41 3.04 13.99
N GLN A 196 -26.22 3.81 14.74
CA GLN A 196 -27.05 4.89 14.17
C GLN A 196 -26.25 6.13 13.75
N SER A 197 -24.99 6.23 14.19
CA SER A 197 -24.09 7.33 13.86
C SER A 197 -23.13 6.99 12.71
N VAL A 198 -23.24 5.77 12.16
CA VAL A 198 -22.49 5.34 10.97
C VAL A 198 -23.38 5.54 9.75
N VAL A 199 -22.80 6.17 8.71
CA VAL A 199 -23.54 6.60 7.52
C VAL A 199 -22.88 6.09 6.24
N LYS A 200 -23.66 5.90 5.19
CA LYS A 200 -23.15 5.66 3.84
C LYS A 200 -22.86 6.97 3.16
N ILE A 201 -21.77 7.02 2.40
CA ILE A 201 -21.41 8.17 1.56
C ILE A 201 -21.47 7.74 0.10
N GLU A 202 -22.12 8.54 -0.72
CA GLU A 202 -22.11 8.44 -2.16
C GLU A 202 -21.58 9.74 -2.74
N SER A 203 -20.49 9.64 -3.50
CA SER A 203 -19.81 10.76 -4.13
C SER A 203 -19.89 10.61 -5.65
N ARG A 204 -20.43 11.61 -6.32
CA ARG A 204 -20.55 11.65 -7.77
C ARG A 204 -19.52 12.61 -8.33
N GLY A 205 -18.80 12.17 -9.34
CA GLY A 205 -17.76 12.93 -10.04
C GLY A 205 -17.02 12.04 -11.01
N CYS A 206 -15.83 12.43 -11.43
CA CYS A 206 -14.93 11.59 -12.20
C CYS A 206 -15.59 10.95 -13.45
N GLY A 207 -16.24 11.78 -14.29
CA GLY A 207 -16.88 11.31 -15.52
C GLY A 207 -18.20 10.57 -15.30
N ASN A 208 -19.00 10.94 -14.32
CA ASN A 208 -20.28 10.34 -13.91
C ASN A 208 -20.16 9.04 -13.10
N ASN A 209 -19.00 8.66 -12.64
CA ASN A 209 -18.86 7.55 -11.71
C ASN A 209 -19.40 7.90 -10.33
N ILE A 210 -19.91 6.89 -9.63
CA ILE A 210 -20.35 7.00 -8.24
C ILE A 210 -19.37 6.20 -7.40
N SER A 211 -18.64 6.88 -6.53
CA SER A 211 -17.86 6.26 -5.46
C SER A 211 -18.75 6.05 -4.24
N SER A 212 -18.61 4.93 -3.57
CA SER A 212 -19.35 4.62 -2.35
C SER A 212 -18.40 4.25 -1.23
N GLY A 213 -18.63 4.83 -0.05
CA GLY A 213 -17.87 4.57 1.17
C GLY A 213 -18.74 4.68 2.40
N SER A 214 -18.09 4.62 3.55
CA SER A 214 -18.67 4.80 4.87
C SER A 214 -18.21 6.10 5.49
N GLY A 215 -18.90 6.55 6.52
CA GLY A 215 -18.52 7.66 7.36
C GLY A 215 -19.18 7.54 8.71
N PHE A 216 -18.81 8.41 9.63
CA PHE A 216 -19.42 8.49 10.95
C PHE A 216 -19.54 9.93 11.41
N ILE A 217 -20.52 10.20 12.26
CA ILE A 217 -20.86 11.52 12.74
C ILE A 217 -19.91 11.92 13.85
N VAL A 218 -19.23 13.06 13.70
CA VAL A 218 -18.21 13.59 14.62
C VAL A 218 -18.60 14.91 15.29
N GLY A 219 -19.72 15.49 14.86
CA GLY A 219 -20.26 16.77 15.37
C GLY A 219 -21.64 17.04 14.81
N ASP A 220 -22.27 18.15 15.19
CA ASP A 220 -23.58 18.55 14.65
C ASP A 220 -23.49 18.81 13.15
N GLY A 221 -24.09 17.91 12.38
CA GLY A 221 -24.02 17.93 10.92
C GLY A 221 -22.64 17.72 10.32
N LEU A 222 -21.67 17.18 11.08
CA LEU A 222 -20.33 16.87 10.61
C LEU A 222 -20.12 15.35 10.49
N VAL A 223 -19.68 14.92 9.33
CA VAL A 223 -19.39 13.52 9.01
C VAL A 223 -17.94 13.38 8.58
N MET A 224 -17.24 12.44 9.19
CA MET A 224 -15.87 12.08 8.83
C MET A 224 -15.84 10.87 7.90
N THR A 225 -14.95 10.90 6.93
CA THR A 225 -14.71 9.81 5.96
C THR A 225 -13.27 9.89 5.44
N ASN A 226 -12.90 8.99 4.51
CA ASN A 226 -11.63 9.10 3.80
C ASN A 226 -11.69 10.10 2.63
N SER A 227 -10.55 10.71 2.31
CA SER A 227 -10.46 11.63 1.18
C SER A 227 -10.63 10.92 -0.16
N HIS A 228 -10.14 9.66 -0.31
CA HIS A 228 -10.32 8.90 -1.54
C HIS A 228 -11.79 8.57 -1.86
N VAL A 229 -12.68 8.56 -0.86
CA VAL A 229 -14.13 8.37 -1.07
C VAL A 229 -14.76 9.55 -1.80
N VAL A 230 -14.26 10.78 -1.54
CA VAL A 230 -14.81 12.03 -2.07
C VAL A 230 -13.89 12.71 -3.08
N ALA A 231 -12.77 12.10 -3.47
CA ALA A 231 -11.80 12.66 -4.40
C ALA A 231 -12.42 12.96 -5.76
N GLY A 232 -12.20 14.17 -6.30
CA GLY A 232 -12.72 14.61 -7.59
C GLY A 232 -14.25 14.66 -7.68
N SER A 233 -14.95 14.74 -6.54
CA SER A 233 -16.41 14.73 -6.53
C SER A 233 -17.00 16.13 -6.75
N ASP A 234 -18.03 16.20 -7.59
CA ASP A 234 -18.85 17.39 -7.82
C ASP A 234 -20.00 17.48 -6.83
N ALA A 235 -20.54 16.33 -6.40
CA ALA A 235 -21.68 16.23 -5.51
C ALA A 235 -21.53 15.03 -4.56
N ASN A 236 -21.76 15.29 -3.27
CA ASN A 236 -21.68 14.30 -2.21
C ASN A 236 -23.03 14.16 -1.50
N ARG A 237 -23.37 12.94 -1.11
CA ARG A 237 -24.56 12.62 -0.33
C ARG A 237 -24.19 11.75 0.85
N VAL A 238 -24.70 12.12 2.00
CA VAL A 238 -24.68 11.31 3.22
C VAL A 238 -26.04 10.64 3.36
N ILE A 239 -26.03 9.34 3.59
CA ILE A 239 -27.24 8.51 3.65
C ILE A 239 -27.25 7.78 4.99
N ASP A 240 -28.33 8.00 5.75
CA ASP A 240 -28.62 7.29 6.99
C ASP A 240 -29.97 6.53 6.88
N THR A 241 -30.46 6.00 7.98
CA THR A 241 -31.74 5.30 8.03
C THR A 241 -32.96 6.23 7.81
N SER A 242 -32.77 7.55 7.97
CA SER A 242 -33.85 8.55 7.84
C SER A 242 -33.93 9.16 6.46
N GLY A 243 -32.83 9.08 5.67
CA GLY A 243 -32.83 9.62 4.32
C GLY A 243 -31.45 9.86 3.71
N SER A 244 -31.47 10.66 2.63
CA SER A 244 -30.26 11.03 1.87
C SER A 244 -30.14 12.55 1.82
N TYR A 245 -29.00 13.06 2.26
CA TYR A 245 -28.75 14.47 2.47
C TYR A 245 -27.59 14.96 1.59
N PRO A 246 -27.75 16.05 0.84
CA PRO A 246 -26.62 16.68 0.16
C PRO A 246 -25.62 17.21 1.18
N SER A 247 -24.35 17.09 0.87
CA SER A 247 -23.25 17.47 1.77
C SER A 247 -22.11 18.13 1.02
N GLU A 248 -21.35 18.97 1.73
CA GLU A 248 -20.21 19.71 1.21
C GLU A 248 -18.95 19.27 1.95
N VAL A 249 -17.84 19.08 1.23
CA VAL A 249 -16.55 18.79 1.82
C VAL A 249 -15.97 20.09 2.37
N ILE A 250 -15.68 20.12 3.68
CA ILE A 250 -15.11 21.28 4.39
C ILE A 250 -13.68 21.06 4.88
N TYR A 251 -13.22 19.81 4.81
CA TYR A 251 -11.83 19.44 5.05
C TYR A 251 -11.46 18.30 4.10
N TYR A 252 -10.29 18.41 3.49
CA TYR A 252 -9.78 17.42 2.54
C TYR A 252 -8.27 17.33 2.65
N ASP A 253 -7.76 16.18 3.08
CA ASP A 253 -6.34 15.90 3.19
C ASP A 253 -6.00 14.58 2.49
N PRO A 254 -5.46 14.64 1.27
CA PRO A 254 -5.07 13.46 0.52
C PRO A 254 -3.84 12.75 1.10
N SER A 255 -3.03 13.44 1.94
CA SER A 255 -1.82 12.88 2.53
C SER A 255 -2.15 11.86 3.61
N VAL A 256 -3.00 12.22 4.58
CA VAL A 256 -3.47 11.28 5.62
C VAL A 256 -4.70 10.49 5.21
N ASP A 257 -5.34 10.83 4.09
CA ASP A 257 -6.58 10.21 3.62
C ASP A 257 -7.78 10.47 4.52
N ILE A 258 -8.01 11.76 4.88
CA ILE A 258 -9.15 12.19 5.71
C ILE A 258 -9.94 13.29 5.01
N ALA A 259 -11.27 13.18 5.04
CA ALA A 259 -12.18 14.23 4.65
C ALA A 259 -13.29 14.43 5.68
N ILE A 260 -13.79 15.68 5.81
CA ILE A 260 -14.94 15.99 6.65
C ILE A 260 -16.00 16.67 5.78
N LEU A 261 -17.22 16.16 5.88
CA LEU A 261 -18.38 16.66 5.18
C LEU A 261 -19.30 17.42 6.14
N LYS A 262 -19.82 18.55 5.67
CA LYS A 262 -20.86 19.33 6.34
C LYS A 262 -22.22 18.94 5.76
N THR A 263 -23.11 18.45 6.63
CA THR A 263 -24.42 17.92 6.29
C THR A 263 -25.47 18.51 7.22
N PRO A 264 -25.90 19.78 7.02
CA PRO A 264 -26.65 20.55 8.01
C PRO A 264 -28.00 19.94 8.42
N LYS A 265 -28.58 19.08 7.58
CA LYS A 265 -29.90 18.46 7.85
C LYS A 265 -29.78 17.12 8.59
N LEU A 266 -28.58 16.62 8.78
CA LEU A 266 -28.31 15.36 9.48
C LEU A 266 -28.46 15.55 11.00
N LYS A 267 -29.36 14.81 11.60
CA LYS A 267 -29.71 14.92 13.02
C LYS A 267 -29.42 13.63 13.77
N ALA A 268 -28.17 13.19 13.83
CA ALA A 268 -27.81 12.02 14.57
C ALA A 268 -26.67 12.33 15.56
N LYS A 269 -26.53 11.49 16.57
CA LYS A 269 -25.58 11.70 17.68
C LYS A 269 -24.12 11.56 17.18
N ALA A 270 -23.27 12.52 17.53
CA ALA A 270 -21.85 12.43 17.31
C ALA A 270 -21.21 11.33 18.17
N LEU A 271 -20.26 10.60 17.59
CA LEU A 271 -19.42 9.64 18.31
C LEU A 271 -18.22 10.35 18.95
N GLY A 272 -17.87 9.92 20.15
CA GLY A 272 -16.65 10.35 20.81
C GLY A 272 -15.43 9.68 20.15
N ILE A 273 -14.37 10.45 19.95
CA ILE A 273 -13.09 9.95 19.40
C ILE A 273 -12.07 9.89 20.53
N SER A 274 -11.42 8.74 20.70
CA SER A 274 -10.34 8.56 21.66
C SER A 274 -8.97 8.69 20.99
N SER A 275 -8.15 9.63 21.46
CA SER A 275 -6.74 9.77 21.02
C SER A 275 -5.79 8.85 21.84
N GLN A 276 -6.30 8.00 22.71
CA GLN A 276 -5.47 7.05 23.46
C GLN A 276 -4.92 5.96 22.53
N LYS A 277 -3.75 5.44 22.88
CA LYS A 277 -3.16 4.28 22.21
C LYS A 277 -3.73 2.98 22.78
N TYR A 278 -4.19 2.11 21.91
CA TYR A 278 -4.73 0.81 22.27
C TYR A 278 -3.71 -0.28 21.98
N SER A 279 -3.64 -1.23 22.92
CA SER A 279 -2.67 -2.32 22.88
C SER A 279 -3.16 -3.48 22.01
N ARG A 280 -2.22 -4.34 21.64
CA ARG A 280 -2.53 -5.63 21.01
C ARG A 280 -3.54 -6.42 21.82
N GLY A 281 -4.52 -7.01 21.15
CA GLY A 281 -5.63 -7.76 21.77
C GLY A 281 -6.83 -6.89 22.13
N GLN A 282 -6.79 -5.56 21.89
CA GLN A 282 -7.98 -4.74 22.09
C GLN A 282 -9.08 -5.18 21.13
N GLU A 283 -10.20 -5.62 21.69
CA GLU A 283 -11.41 -5.91 20.92
C GLU A 283 -12.03 -4.62 20.39
N ALA A 284 -12.42 -4.64 19.13
CA ALA A 284 -13.06 -3.54 18.44
C ALA A 284 -14.04 -4.04 17.38
N VAL A 285 -14.82 -3.14 16.79
CA VAL A 285 -15.79 -3.46 15.75
C VAL A 285 -15.62 -2.50 14.59
N VAL A 286 -15.46 -3.03 13.37
CA VAL A 286 -15.52 -2.25 12.14
C VAL A 286 -16.97 -2.08 11.73
N MET A 287 -17.40 -0.85 11.48
CA MET A 287 -18.76 -0.56 11.00
C MET A 287 -18.73 0.16 9.68
N GLY A 288 -19.63 -0.20 8.77
CA GLY A 288 -19.71 0.44 7.47
C GLY A 288 -20.73 -0.15 6.52
N PHE A 289 -20.58 0.20 5.24
CA PHE A 289 -21.49 -0.17 4.15
C PHE A 289 -20.69 -0.87 3.04
N PRO A 290 -20.30 -2.14 3.23
CA PRO A 290 -19.49 -2.88 2.27
C PRO A 290 -20.15 -2.89 0.88
N SER A 291 -19.35 -2.59 -0.15
CA SER A 291 -19.77 -2.47 -1.55
C SER A 291 -20.96 -1.50 -1.78
N GLY A 292 -21.09 -0.46 -0.92
CA GLY A 292 -22.22 0.45 -0.94
C GLY A 292 -23.58 -0.18 -0.58
N GLY A 293 -23.54 -1.39 -0.01
CA GLY A 293 -24.72 -2.18 0.34
C GLY A 293 -25.37 -1.80 1.66
N LYS A 294 -25.79 -2.79 2.45
CA LYS A 294 -26.40 -2.61 3.77
C LYS A 294 -25.32 -2.36 4.84
N PHE A 295 -25.75 -1.75 5.94
CA PHE A 295 -24.93 -1.62 7.14
C PHE A 295 -24.47 -2.99 7.65
N VAL A 296 -23.17 -3.08 7.98
CA VAL A 296 -22.53 -4.27 8.54
C VAL A 296 -21.63 -3.84 9.70
N ALA A 297 -21.59 -4.66 10.74
CA ALA A 297 -20.66 -4.57 11.87
C ALA A 297 -19.84 -5.86 11.93
N GLU A 298 -18.54 -5.74 11.68
CA GLU A 298 -17.61 -6.87 11.64
C GLU A 298 -16.73 -6.88 12.90
N PRO A 299 -16.60 -8.04 13.58
CA PRO A 299 -15.72 -8.14 14.74
C PRO A 299 -14.26 -7.93 14.34
N ALA A 300 -13.52 -7.19 15.15
CA ALA A 300 -12.12 -6.88 14.93
C ALA A 300 -11.29 -7.00 16.21
N GLY A 301 -9.98 -7.16 16.07
CA GLY A 301 -9.02 -7.16 17.16
C GLY A 301 -7.74 -6.47 16.76
N VAL A 302 -7.29 -5.47 17.52
CA VAL A 302 -6.05 -4.72 17.24
C VAL A 302 -4.85 -5.66 17.38
N THR A 303 -4.03 -5.77 16.32
CA THR A 303 -2.82 -6.59 16.32
C THR A 303 -1.57 -5.78 16.58
N ASN A 304 -1.52 -4.55 16.06
CA ASN A 304 -0.35 -3.70 16.16
C ASN A 304 -0.71 -2.22 16.02
N THR A 305 0.19 -1.35 16.49
CA THR A 305 0.18 0.09 16.21
C THR A 305 1.53 0.44 15.60
N LEU A 306 1.51 1.03 14.42
CA LEU A 306 2.74 1.30 13.67
C LEU A 306 2.63 2.60 12.86
N VAL A 307 3.78 3.16 12.50
CA VAL A 307 3.87 4.21 11.51
C VAL A 307 3.96 3.54 10.13
N ALA A 308 2.90 3.69 9.35
CA ALA A 308 2.85 3.21 7.98
C ALA A 308 3.40 4.28 7.04
N ARG A 309 4.53 3.99 6.42
CA ARG A 309 5.11 4.84 5.37
C ARG A 309 4.57 4.41 4.02
N GLY A 310 3.62 5.17 3.51
CA GLY A 310 2.96 4.94 2.24
C GLY A 310 3.09 6.13 1.29
N PHE A 311 2.17 6.23 0.33
CA PHE A 311 1.99 7.40 -0.51
C PHE A 311 0.66 8.10 -0.18
N ASP A 312 0.55 9.37 -0.59
CA ASP A 312 -0.74 10.05 -0.63
C ASP A 312 -1.71 9.28 -1.56
N ILE A 313 -3.00 9.60 -1.53
CA ILE A 313 -3.99 8.88 -2.35
C ILE A 313 -3.74 9.01 -3.87
N TYR A 314 -2.90 9.94 -4.30
CA TYR A 314 -2.53 10.18 -5.70
C TYR A 314 -1.19 9.56 -6.10
N ASN A 315 -0.51 8.86 -5.19
CA ASN A 315 0.83 8.29 -5.38
C ASN A 315 1.90 9.32 -5.78
N LYS A 316 1.78 10.56 -5.26
CA LYS A 316 2.69 11.66 -5.59
C LYS A 316 3.74 11.88 -4.51
N GLU A 317 3.33 11.88 -3.24
CA GLU A 317 4.18 12.21 -2.10
C GLU A 317 4.20 11.07 -1.08
N GLN A 318 5.38 10.80 -0.52
CA GLN A 318 5.50 9.88 0.60
C GLN A 318 4.97 10.51 1.88
N VAL A 319 4.19 9.72 2.63
CA VAL A 319 3.55 10.16 3.86
C VAL A 319 3.68 9.10 4.94
N ASP A 320 3.85 9.52 6.16
CA ASP A 320 3.82 8.68 7.34
C ASP A 320 2.46 8.84 8.03
N ARG A 321 1.78 7.72 8.34
CA ARG A 321 0.49 7.67 9.04
C ARG A 321 0.59 6.79 10.26
N LEU A 322 0.09 7.24 11.41
CA LEU A 322 -0.03 6.39 12.58
C LEU A 322 -1.30 5.54 12.45
N VAL A 323 -1.13 4.23 12.37
CA VAL A 323 -2.23 3.30 12.06
C VAL A 323 -2.31 2.15 13.05
N TYR A 324 -3.52 1.64 13.24
CA TYR A 324 -3.77 0.32 13.78
C TYR A 324 -3.79 -0.70 12.64
N GLU A 325 -3.03 -1.78 12.81
CA GLU A 325 -3.24 -3.03 12.11
C GLU A 325 -4.20 -3.87 12.96
N PHE A 326 -5.21 -4.47 12.35
CA PHE A 326 -6.18 -5.27 13.07
C PHE A 326 -6.61 -6.51 12.27
N VAL A 327 -6.94 -7.58 12.95
CA VAL A 327 -7.69 -8.71 12.38
C VAL A 327 -9.14 -8.30 12.25
N GLY A 328 -9.73 -8.50 11.08
CA GLY A 328 -11.11 -8.18 10.77
C GLY A 328 -11.32 -8.11 9.26
N LYS A 329 -12.50 -8.46 8.79
CA LYS A 329 -12.82 -8.42 7.37
C LYS A 329 -13.06 -6.97 6.92
N VAL A 330 -12.22 -6.48 6.02
CA VAL A 330 -12.35 -5.17 5.38
C VAL A 330 -12.49 -5.37 3.88
N VAL A 331 -13.54 -4.83 3.30
CA VAL A 331 -13.81 -4.85 1.86
C VAL A 331 -14.14 -3.44 1.38
N GLN A 332 -14.09 -3.22 0.07
CA GLN A 332 -14.46 -1.94 -0.54
C GLN A 332 -15.81 -1.45 0.00
N GLY A 333 -15.90 -0.15 0.31
CA GLY A 333 -17.07 0.46 0.96
C GLY A 333 -16.97 0.56 2.49
N ASN A 334 -16.07 -0.18 3.14
CA ASN A 334 -15.77 0.03 4.57
C ASN A 334 -14.89 1.27 4.79
N SER A 335 -14.23 1.79 3.75
CA SER A 335 -13.43 3.02 3.81
C SER A 335 -14.20 4.19 4.41
N GLY A 336 -13.58 4.87 5.38
CA GLY A 336 -14.19 5.95 6.15
C GLY A 336 -15.08 5.48 7.30
N GLY A 337 -15.33 4.18 7.43
CA GLY A 337 -16.08 3.61 8.54
C GLY A 337 -15.26 3.62 9.85
N PRO A 338 -15.90 3.76 11.01
CA PRO A 338 -15.20 3.79 12.28
C PRO A 338 -14.78 2.39 12.74
N LEU A 339 -13.64 2.32 13.43
CA LEU A 339 -13.24 1.24 14.31
C LEU A 339 -13.63 1.65 15.73
N VAL A 340 -14.59 0.94 16.35
CA VAL A 340 -15.19 1.37 17.61
C VAL A 340 -15.05 0.31 18.71
N LEU A 341 -15.08 0.77 19.95
CA LEU A 341 -15.21 -0.07 21.16
C LEU A 341 -16.67 -0.42 21.44
N SER A 342 -16.90 -1.30 22.39
CA SER A 342 -18.25 -1.70 22.83
C SER A 342 -19.12 -0.54 23.33
N ASP A 343 -18.53 0.50 23.90
CA ASP A 343 -19.22 1.72 24.38
C ASP A 343 -19.54 2.73 23.26
N GLY A 344 -19.15 2.44 22.00
CA GLY A 344 -19.31 3.32 20.87
C GLY A 344 -18.20 4.35 20.67
N THR A 345 -17.14 4.32 21.48
CA THR A 345 -15.97 5.19 21.33
C THR A 345 -15.19 4.83 20.06
N VAL A 346 -14.97 5.78 19.19
CA VAL A 346 -14.15 5.62 17.97
C VAL A 346 -12.67 5.64 18.37
N ILE A 347 -11.94 4.58 18.04
CA ILE A 347 -10.50 4.46 18.23
C ILE A 347 -9.72 4.66 16.94
N GLY A 348 -10.38 4.53 15.79
CA GLY A 348 -9.76 4.73 14.48
C GLY A 348 -10.77 4.80 13.35
N MET A 349 -10.29 5.10 12.13
CA MET A 349 -11.06 5.13 10.88
C MET A 349 -10.44 4.19 9.87
N VAL A 350 -11.21 3.24 9.38
CA VAL A 350 -10.77 2.26 8.38
C VAL A 350 -10.46 2.97 7.07
N PHE A 351 -9.29 2.73 6.48
CA PHE A 351 -8.91 3.32 5.21
C PHE A 351 -8.36 2.31 4.19
N ALA A 352 -7.91 1.13 4.65
CA ALA A 352 -7.34 0.13 3.77
C ALA A 352 -7.48 -1.30 4.31
N SER A 353 -7.42 -2.28 3.42
CA SER A 353 -7.24 -3.69 3.73
C SER A 353 -5.84 -4.16 3.39
N SER A 354 -5.41 -5.27 4.00
CA SER A 354 -4.15 -5.90 3.62
C SER A 354 -4.29 -6.57 2.26
N GLN A 355 -3.41 -6.23 1.32
CA GLN A 355 -3.37 -6.85 -0.01
C GLN A 355 -2.94 -8.33 0.04
N ASN A 356 -2.22 -8.71 1.10
CA ASN A 356 -1.60 -10.03 1.22
C ASN A 356 -2.38 -10.98 2.14
N ASN A 357 -3.35 -10.48 2.90
CA ASN A 357 -4.18 -11.27 3.79
C ASN A 357 -5.55 -10.61 4.00
N GLU A 358 -6.58 -11.16 3.39
CA GLU A 358 -7.97 -10.65 3.45
C GLU A 358 -8.54 -10.56 4.88
N GLY A 359 -7.90 -11.20 5.86
CA GLY A 359 -8.29 -11.15 7.27
C GLY A 359 -7.71 -9.97 8.05
N TYR A 360 -6.97 -9.04 7.41
CA TYR A 360 -6.36 -7.90 8.08
C TYR A 360 -6.77 -6.58 7.43
N GLY A 361 -7.01 -5.58 8.28
CA GLY A 361 -7.30 -4.20 7.90
C GLY A 361 -6.38 -3.19 8.57
N TYR A 362 -6.42 -1.97 8.07
CA TYR A 362 -5.70 -0.82 8.62
C TYR A 362 -6.68 0.32 8.91
N ALA A 363 -6.52 0.94 10.07
CA ALA A 363 -7.29 2.10 10.49
C ALA A 363 -6.35 3.23 10.92
N LEU A 364 -6.59 4.45 10.46
CA LEU A 364 -5.97 5.65 11.03
C LEU A 364 -6.31 5.72 12.51
N THR A 365 -5.35 6.06 13.37
CA THR A 365 -5.61 6.12 14.82
C THR A 365 -6.53 7.27 15.18
N GLY A 366 -7.15 7.21 16.35
CA GLY A 366 -7.95 8.31 16.87
C GLY A 366 -7.17 9.61 17.05
N GLU A 367 -5.84 9.55 17.23
CA GLU A 367 -4.95 10.72 17.26
C GLU A 367 -4.94 11.44 15.91
N GLU A 368 -4.72 10.69 14.80
CA GLU A 368 -4.72 11.22 13.43
C GLU A 368 -6.06 11.88 13.07
N ILE A 369 -7.17 11.20 13.32
CA ILE A 369 -8.50 11.71 12.97
C ILE A 369 -8.94 12.88 13.87
N SER A 370 -8.51 12.92 15.14
CA SER A 370 -8.77 14.05 16.04
C SER A 370 -8.02 15.32 15.61
N GLN A 371 -6.82 15.17 15.04
CA GLN A 371 -6.06 16.31 14.51
C GLN A 371 -6.79 16.94 13.33
N ALA A 372 -7.27 16.15 12.38
CA ALA A 372 -8.05 16.63 11.25
C ALA A 372 -9.31 17.41 11.70
N LEU A 373 -10.02 16.87 12.71
CA LEU A 373 -11.22 17.53 13.23
C LEU A 373 -10.91 18.90 13.86
N ARG A 374 -9.75 19.07 14.53
CA ARG A 374 -9.34 20.36 15.10
C ARG A 374 -8.95 21.41 14.04
N THR A 375 -8.48 20.96 12.87
CA THR A 375 -8.02 21.84 11.79
C THR A 375 -9.08 22.12 10.74
N ALA A 376 -10.20 21.40 10.76
CA ALA A 376 -11.30 21.56 9.82
C ALA A 376 -11.89 22.98 9.86
N GLY A 377 -12.04 23.57 8.68
CA GLY A 377 -12.74 24.85 8.49
C GLY A 377 -14.26 24.70 8.41
N ASN A 378 -14.95 25.78 8.02
CA ASN A 378 -16.40 25.77 7.83
C ASN A 378 -16.83 26.00 6.37
N SER A 379 -15.87 26.28 5.49
CA SER A 379 -16.10 26.58 4.08
C SER A 379 -15.81 25.37 3.21
N ARG A 380 -16.55 25.24 2.11
CA ARG A 380 -16.30 24.22 1.10
C ARG A 380 -14.84 24.30 0.60
N VAL A 381 -14.22 23.13 0.47
CA VAL A 381 -12.88 22.95 -0.12
C VAL A 381 -12.96 22.14 -1.40
N ASP A 382 -11.92 22.28 -2.24
CA ASP A 382 -11.78 21.49 -3.46
C ASP A 382 -11.33 20.07 -3.11
N THR A 383 -11.93 19.08 -3.76
CA THR A 383 -11.60 17.65 -3.63
C THR A 383 -10.58 17.17 -4.67
N GLN A 384 -9.93 18.10 -5.37
CA GLN A 384 -8.82 17.90 -6.31
C GLN A 384 -9.14 16.91 -7.45
N ALA A 385 -8.12 16.14 -7.86
CA ALA A 385 -8.27 15.16 -8.94
C ALA A 385 -9.02 13.91 -8.50
N CYS A 386 -9.48 13.13 -9.47
CA CYS A 386 -10.05 11.82 -9.22
C CYS A 386 -9.01 10.86 -8.62
N TYR A 387 -9.45 10.08 -7.67
CA TYR A 387 -8.73 8.91 -7.21
C TYR A 387 -8.81 7.81 -8.29
N GLN A 388 -7.66 7.33 -8.77
CA GLN A 388 -7.54 6.32 -9.84
C GLN A 388 -7.04 5.00 -9.28
#